data_1c211159cdb62072ee669c0ef9eeb169
#
_entry.id   1c211159cdb62072ee669c0ef9eeb169
#
_cell.length_a   1.000
_cell.length_b   1.000
_cell.length_c   1.000
_cell.angle_alpha   90.00
_cell.angle_beta   90.00
_cell.angle_gamma   90.00
#
_symmetry.space_group_name_H-M   'P 1'
#
loop_
_entity.id
_entity.type
_entity.pdbx_description
1 polymer ?
#
loop_
_entity_poly.entity_id
_entity_poly.type
_entity_poly.pdbx_seq_one_letter_code
_entity_poly.pdbx_strand_id
1 'polypeptide(L)'
;LLKYRFHWNKWTRKTHYWGAFVIFIPIIIIIGTGILLQVKKEINWIQPPTAIGKIKNNPSISFDEILTIAKTVPDAEINSWEDIDRLDVRIQAGVVKVRSKNNWEIQIDTQSGTILQQAYRRSDIIESIHDGSWFHDKVKLWIFLPTGIVLLILWISGVYMLILPYTVKWKRNRK
;
A
#
# COMPACT_ATOMS: atom_id res chain seq x y z
N LEU A 1 24.50 41.10 -27.85
CA LEU A 1 23.73 40.37 -26.82
C LEU A 1 23.17 39.11 -27.43
N LEU A 2 23.84 37.96 -27.25
CA LEU A 2 23.39 36.62 -27.66
C LEU A 2 22.09 36.29 -26.87
N LYS A 3 20.95 36.37 -27.54
CA LYS A 3 19.66 35.92 -27.01
C LYS A 3 19.71 34.41 -26.89
N TYR A 4 20.03 33.87 -25.73
CA TYR A 4 19.96 32.43 -25.42
C TYR A 4 18.48 32.01 -25.57
N ARG A 5 18.12 31.44 -26.73
CA ARG A 5 16.83 30.83 -26.95
C ARG A 5 16.80 29.52 -26.17
N PHE A 6 16.22 29.54 -24.98
CA PHE A 6 16.01 28.33 -24.18
C PHE A 6 15.10 27.38 -24.94
N HIS A 7 15.65 26.26 -25.40
CA HIS A 7 14.91 25.24 -26.13
C HIS A 7 14.10 24.35 -25.17
N TRP A 8 13.01 24.89 -24.66
CA TRP A 8 12.12 24.26 -23.68
C TRP A 8 11.78 22.80 -24.03
N ASN A 9 11.39 22.50 -25.26
CA ASN A 9 11.03 21.16 -25.69
C ASN A 9 12.18 20.15 -25.62
N LYS A 10 13.41 20.57 -25.92
CA LYS A 10 14.61 19.72 -25.82
C LYS A 10 14.93 19.40 -24.36
N TRP A 11 14.84 20.39 -23.49
CA TRP A 11 15.08 20.23 -22.06
C TRP A 11 14.03 19.35 -21.40
N THR A 12 12.75 19.54 -21.68
CA THR A 12 11.66 18.72 -21.13
C THR A 12 11.83 17.24 -21.50
N ARG A 13 12.18 16.93 -22.76
CA ARG A 13 12.46 15.55 -23.18
C ARG A 13 13.66 14.95 -22.44
N LYS A 14 14.74 15.72 -22.30
CA LYS A 14 15.96 15.25 -21.64
C LYS A 14 15.69 15.00 -20.13
N THR A 15 15.01 15.93 -19.47
CA THR A 15 14.66 15.79 -18.04
C THR A 15 13.70 14.61 -17.83
N HIS A 16 12.71 14.44 -18.73
CA HIS A 16 11.81 13.29 -18.68
C HIS A 16 12.57 11.96 -18.79
N TYR A 17 13.47 11.83 -19.76
CA TYR A 17 14.28 10.64 -19.97
C TYR A 17 15.15 10.30 -18.73
N TRP A 18 15.91 11.27 -18.24
CA TRP A 18 16.77 11.05 -17.07
C TRP A 18 16.00 10.85 -15.78
N GLY A 19 14.89 11.58 -15.60
CA GLY A 19 14.00 11.37 -14.47
C GLY A 19 13.43 9.94 -14.46
N ALA A 20 12.95 9.45 -15.60
CA ALA A 20 12.45 8.08 -15.72
C ALA A 20 13.55 7.04 -15.43
N PHE A 21 14.77 7.28 -15.92
CA PHE A 21 15.90 6.39 -15.68
C PHE A 21 16.28 6.29 -14.20
N VAL A 22 16.31 7.43 -13.49
CA VAL A 22 16.67 7.47 -12.06
C VAL A 22 15.67 6.71 -11.18
N ILE A 23 14.36 6.81 -11.48
CA ILE A 23 13.33 6.16 -10.68
C ILE A 23 12.93 4.77 -11.19
N PHE A 24 13.61 4.24 -12.21
CA PHE A 24 13.22 3.01 -12.90
C PHE A 24 13.00 1.82 -11.96
N ILE A 25 13.96 1.56 -11.05
CA ILE A 25 13.85 0.43 -10.10
C ILE A 25 12.73 0.65 -9.07
N PRO A 26 12.73 1.75 -8.30
CA PRO A 26 11.67 1.92 -7.30
C PRO A 26 10.27 2.03 -7.91
N ILE A 27 10.11 2.57 -9.13
CA ILE A 27 8.79 2.68 -9.76
C ILE A 27 8.22 1.31 -10.16
N ILE A 28 9.05 0.36 -10.60
CA ILE A 28 8.60 -1.01 -10.86
C ILE A 28 8.07 -1.66 -9.59
N ILE A 29 8.75 -1.46 -8.46
CA ILE A 29 8.32 -1.98 -7.16
C ILE A 29 6.96 -1.36 -6.78
N ILE A 30 6.85 -0.03 -6.85
CA ILE A 30 5.62 0.69 -6.52
C ILE A 30 4.45 0.23 -7.40
N ILE A 31 4.63 0.13 -8.71
CA ILE A 31 3.57 -0.29 -9.63
C ILE A 31 3.19 -1.76 -9.37
N GLY A 32 4.16 -2.67 -9.30
CA GLY A 32 3.91 -4.09 -9.12
C GLY A 32 3.18 -4.38 -7.80
N THR A 33 3.66 -3.83 -6.70
CA THR A 33 3.03 -3.98 -5.39
C THR A 33 1.69 -3.24 -5.32
N GLY A 34 1.55 -2.08 -5.95
CA GLY A 34 0.28 -1.35 -6.05
C GLY A 34 -0.82 -2.15 -6.75
N ILE A 35 -0.50 -2.86 -7.83
CA ILE A 35 -1.44 -3.78 -8.50
C ILE A 35 -1.89 -4.89 -7.55
N LEU A 36 -0.95 -5.51 -6.81
CA LEU A 36 -1.28 -6.55 -5.84
C LEU A 36 -2.17 -6.02 -4.70
N LEU A 37 -1.88 -4.81 -4.21
CA LEU A 37 -2.70 -4.15 -3.19
C LEU A 37 -4.10 -3.79 -3.68
N GLN A 38 -4.26 -3.45 -4.96
CA GLN A 38 -5.56 -3.15 -5.55
C GLN A 38 -6.50 -4.36 -5.53
N VAL A 39 -5.95 -5.56 -5.75
CA VAL A 39 -6.71 -6.82 -5.78
C VAL A 39 -6.66 -7.59 -4.47
N LYS A 40 -6.11 -7.03 -3.40
CA LYS A 40 -5.85 -7.74 -2.14
C LYS A 40 -7.09 -8.35 -1.48
N LYS A 41 -8.27 -7.76 -1.69
CA LYS A 41 -9.53 -8.26 -1.13
C LYS A 41 -10.17 -9.37 -1.97
N GLU A 42 -9.81 -9.45 -3.24
CA GLU A 42 -10.33 -10.46 -4.18
C GLU A 42 -9.50 -11.75 -4.13
N ILE A 43 -8.25 -11.67 -3.66
CA ILE A 43 -7.33 -12.81 -3.62
C ILE A 43 -7.05 -13.17 -2.17
N ASN A 44 -7.69 -14.24 -1.68
CA ASN A 44 -7.57 -14.71 -0.28
C ASN A 44 -6.11 -15.02 0.12
N TRP A 45 -5.26 -15.39 -0.83
CA TRP A 45 -3.83 -15.62 -0.60
C TRP A 45 -3.08 -14.34 -0.20
N ILE A 46 -3.51 -13.17 -0.70
CA ILE A 46 -2.92 -11.86 -0.36
C ILE A 46 -3.45 -11.39 0.99
N GLN A 47 -4.79 -11.41 1.14
CA GLN A 47 -5.44 -10.96 2.37
C GLN A 47 -6.61 -11.89 2.72
N PRO A 48 -6.61 -12.50 3.92
CA PRO A 48 -7.72 -13.33 4.35
C PRO A 48 -9.03 -12.52 4.39
N PRO A 49 -10.16 -13.11 3.93
CA PRO A 49 -11.46 -12.44 3.98
C PRO A 49 -11.87 -12.21 5.42
N THR A 50 -12.79 -11.26 5.63
CA THR A 50 -13.37 -11.06 6.96
C THR A 50 -14.41 -12.12 7.22
N ALA A 51 -14.21 -12.93 8.25
CA ALA A 51 -15.21 -13.88 8.73
C ALA A 51 -16.43 -13.14 9.32
N ILE A 52 -17.55 -13.86 9.46
CA ILE A 52 -18.76 -13.34 10.04
C ILE A 52 -19.01 -14.08 11.35
N GLY A 53 -19.10 -13.33 12.44
CA GLY A 53 -19.43 -13.83 13.76
C GLY A 53 -20.92 -14.21 13.90
N LYS A 54 -21.24 -14.93 14.95
CA LYS A 54 -22.59 -15.38 15.23
C LYS A 54 -23.55 -14.24 15.53
N ILE A 55 -23.10 -13.27 16.32
CA ILE A 55 -23.91 -12.09 16.69
C ILE A 55 -23.19 -10.83 16.27
N LYS A 56 -23.93 -9.97 15.58
CA LYS A 56 -23.44 -8.68 15.08
C LYS A 56 -23.82 -7.57 16.06
N ASN A 57 -23.06 -6.48 16.04
CA ASN A 57 -23.35 -5.23 16.76
C ASN A 57 -23.37 -5.33 18.30
N ASN A 58 -22.93 -6.43 18.89
CA ASN A 58 -22.87 -6.60 20.34
C ASN A 58 -21.60 -7.34 20.79
N PRO A 59 -20.43 -6.69 20.74
CA PRO A 59 -19.20 -7.30 21.24
C PRO A 59 -19.24 -7.38 22.76
N SER A 60 -18.95 -8.56 23.32
CA SER A 60 -18.94 -8.80 24.76
C SER A 60 -17.61 -9.38 25.26
N ILE A 61 -16.73 -9.83 24.35
CA ILE A 61 -15.43 -10.39 24.69
C ILE A 61 -14.50 -9.33 25.32
N SER A 62 -13.83 -9.67 26.41
CA SER A 62 -12.84 -8.82 27.06
C SER A 62 -11.47 -8.87 26.38
N PHE A 63 -10.63 -7.86 26.62
CA PHE A 63 -9.25 -7.87 26.13
C PHE A 63 -8.44 -9.05 26.66
N ASP A 64 -8.64 -9.44 27.91
CA ASP A 64 -7.92 -10.57 28.53
C ASP A 64 -8.30 -11.90 27.87
N GLU A 65 -9.57 -12.06 27.53
CA GLU A 65 -10.04 -13.23 26.77
C GLU A 65 -9.45 -13.25 25.37
N ILE A 66 -9.43 -12.10 24.67
CA ILE A 66 -8.81 -11.99 23.34
C ILE A 66 -7.34 -12.44 23.39
N LEU A 67 -6.57 -11.94 24.36
CA LEU A 67 -5.17 -12.33 24.49
C LEU A 67 -5.03 -13.83 24.80
N THR A 68 -5.86 -14.35 25.72
CA THR A 68 -5.84 -15.77 26.08
C THR A 68 -6.13 -16.65 24.88
N ILE A 69 -7.11 -16.31 24.08
CA ILE A 69 -7.45 -17.03 22.84
C ILE A 69 -6.32 -16.91 21.81
N ALA A 70 -5.78 -15.70 21.62
CA ALA A 70 -4.72 -15.48 20.65
C ALA A 70 -3.46 -16.31 20.94
N LYS A 71 -3.12 -16.52 22.22
CA LYS A 71 -2.02 -17.40 22.67
C LYS A 71 -2.21 -18.86 22.28
N THR A 72 -3.43 -19.32 22.01
CA THR A 72 -3.68 -20.71 21.60
C THR A 72 -3.30 -21.01 20.15
N VAL A 73 -2.95 -19.98 19.36
CA VAL A 73 -2.56 -20.13 17.96
C VAL A 73 -1.04 -20.12 17.83
N PRO A 74 -0.38 -21.28 17.67
CA PRO A 74 1.08 -21.38 17.68
C PRO A 74 1.75 -20.57 16.59
N ASP A 75 1.18 -20.56 15.38
CA ASP A 75 1.75 -19.86 14.22
C ASP A 75 1.79 -18.33 14.39
N ALA A 76 0.93 -17.78 15.24
CA ALA A 76 0.89 -16.35 15.51
C ALA A 76 1.97 -15.89 16.49
N GLU A 77 2.62 -16.82 17.24
CA GLU A 77 3.70 -16.58 18.20
C GLU A 77 3.37 -15.49 19.22
N ILE A 78 2.08 -15.40 19.65
CA ILE A 78 1.62 -14.41 20.62
C ILE A 78 1.78 -14.97 22.03
N ASN A 79 2.63 -14.34 22.84
CA ASN A 79 2.84 -14.66 24.25
C ASN A 79 2.37 -13.53 25.17
N SER A 80 2.35 -12.31 24.68
CA SER A 80 1.99 -11.10 25.42
C SER A 80 1.33 -10.07 24.50
N TRP A 81 0.85 -8.96 25.07
CA TRP A 81 0.39 -7.83 24.29
C TRP A 81 1.46 -7.20 23.39
N GLU A 82 2.73 -7.37 23.76
CA GLU A 82 3.85 -6.84 22.97
C GLU A 82 3.99 -7.54 21.61
N ASP A 83 3.48 -8.77 21.45
CA ASP A 83 3.55 -9.52 20.20
C ASP A 83 2.42 -9.16 19.23
N ILE A 84 1.44 -8.38 19.71
CA ILE A 84 0.31 -7.91 18.93
C ILE A 84 0.66 -6.55 18.30
N ASP A 85 0.52 -6.45 16.97
CA ASP A 85 0.64 -5.18 16.23
C ASP A 85 -0.59 -4.32 16.44
N ARG A 86 -1.79 -4.90 16.26
CA ARG A 86 -3.07 -4.19 16.46
C ARG A 86 -4.27 -5.11 16.60
N LEU A 87 -5.33 -4.54 17.18
CA LEU A 87 -6.67 -5.11 17.18
C LEU A 87 -7.58 -4.28 16.28
N ASP A 88 -8.35 -4.96 15.43
CA ASP A 88 -9.33 -4.34 14.54
C ASP A 88 -10.73 -4.94 14.84
N VAL A 89 -11.55 -4.18 15.54
CA VAL A 89 -12.89 -4.62 15.94
C VAL A 89 -13.90 -4.29 14.83
N ARG A 90 -14.44 -5.32 14.20
CA ARG A 90 -15.45 -5.25 13.16
C ARG A 90 -16.84 -5.50 13.73
N ILE A 91 -17.44 -4.49 14.37
CA ILE A 91 -18.70 -4.58 15.09
C ILE A 91 -19.82 -5.13 14.19
N GLN A 92 -19.94 -4.62 12.96
CA GLN A 92 -20.96 -5.07 12.01
C GLN A 92 -20.78 -6.52 11.55
N ALA A 93 -19.57 -7.05 11.62
CA ALA A 93 -19.29 -8.44 11.32
C ALA A 93 -19.31 -9.35 12.55
N GLY A 94 -19.34 -8.78 13.76
CA GLY A 94 -19.26 -9.53 15.02
C GLY A 94 -17.90 -10.19 15.25
N VAL A 95 -16.80 -9.57 14.78
CA VAL A 95 -15.48 -10.16 14.77
C VAL A 95 -14.44 -9.17 15.28
N VAL A 96 -13.49 -9.65 16.08
CA VAL A 96 -12.22 -8.95 16.36
C VAL A 96 -11.09 -9.66 15.61
N LYS A 97 -10.28 -8.87 14.91
CA LYS A 97 -9.09 -9.34 14.22
C LYS A 97 -7.87 -8.98 15.06
N VAL A 98 -7.16 -9.98 15.50
CA VAL A 98 -5.89 -9.86 16.20
C VAL A 98 -4.80 -10.01 15.16
N ARG A 99 -3.94 -8.98 15.01
CA ARG A 99 -2.78 -9.01 14.12
C ARG A 99 -1.52 -9.14 14.94
N SER A 100 -0.81 -10.21 14.70
CA SER A 100 0.51 -10.44 15.28
C SER A 100 1.59 -9.69 14.52
N LYS A 101 2.69 -9.37 15.20
CA LYS A 101 3.89 -8.76 14.57
C LYS A 101 4.54 -9.64 13.50
N ASN A 102 4.29 -10.95 13.51
CA ASN A 102 4.77 -11.87 12.49
C ASN A 102 3.81 -12.02 11.29
N ASN A 103 2.84 -11.09 11.13
CA ASN A 103 1.86 -11.01 10.06
C ASN A 103 0.76 -12.10 10.06
N TRP A 104 0.60 -12.86 11.12
CA TRP A 104 -0.57 -13.71 11.30
C TRP A 104 -1.78 -12.88 11.74
N GLU A 105 -2.95 -13.19 11.18
CA GLU A 105 -4.23 -12.62 11.56
C GLU A 105 -5.12 -13.73 12.13
N ILE A 106 -5.60 -13.52 13.37
CA ILE A 106 -6.58 -14.39 14.02
C ILE A 106 -7.88 -13.62 14.08
N GLN A 107 -8.95 -14.21 13.60
CA GLN A 107 -10.30 -13.63 13.65
C GLN A 107 -11.12 -14.37 14.69
N ILE A 108 -11.56 -13.66 15.72
CA ILE A 108 -12.28 -14.18 16.87
C ILE A 108 -13.69 -13.63 16.88
N ASP A 109 -14.68 -14.48 17.10
CA ASP A 109 -16.08 -14.07 17.32
C ASP A 109 -16.17 -13.22 18.59
N THR A 110 -16.75 -12.04 18.50
CA THR A 110 -16.79 -11.05 19.60
C THR A 110 -17.71 -11.43 20.75
N GLN A 111 -18.49 -12.49 20.63
CA GLN A 111 -19.39 -12.94 21.68
C GLN A 111 -18.98 -14.30 22.25
N SER A 112 -18.69 -15.27 21.39
CA SER A 112 -18.37 -16.62 21.84
C SER A 112 -16.89 -16.87 22.10
N GLY A 113 -16.00 -15.97 21.66
CA GLY A 113 -14.55 -16.19 21.73
C GLY A 113 -14.05 -17.27 20.77
N THR A 114 -14.88 -17.81 19.89
CA THR A 114 -14.48 -18.85 18.96
C THR A 114 -13.56 -18.29 17.89
N ILE A 115 -12.46 -18.97 17.60
CA ILE A 115 -11.61 -18.64 16.44
C ILE A 115 -12.34 -19.02 15.17
N LEU A 116 -12.65 -18.00 14.34
CA LEU A 116 -13.36 -18.17 13.07
C LEU A 116 -12.41 -18.42 11.92
N GLN A 117 -11.23 -17.80 11.97
CA GLN A 117 -10.19 -17.91 10.95
C GLN A 117 -8.83 -17.59 11.54
N GLN A 118 -7.81 -18.26 11.04
CA GLN A 118 -6.40 -17.92 11.25
C GLN A 118 -5.68 -18.02 9.91
N ALA A 119 -4.91 -17.01 9.56
CA ALA A 119 -4.21 -16.98 8.27
C ALA A 119 -3.05 -15.99 8.27
N TYR A 120 -2.05 -16.29 7.46
CA TYR A 120 -0.93 -15.39 7.21
C TYR A 120 -1.34 -14.27 6.25
N ARG A 121 -1.05 -13.02 6.63
CA ARG A 121 -1.50 -11.82 5.94
C ARG A 121 -0.39 -11.21 5.10
N ARG A 122 -0.32 -11.55 3.83
CA ARG A 122 0.72 -11.08 2.89
C ARG A 122 0.55 -9.63 2.48
N SER A 123 -0.67 -9.09 2.58
CA SER A 123 -0.95 -7.69 2.23
C SER A 123 -0.08 -6.70 3.00
N ASP A 124 0.27 -7.01 4.26
CA ASP A 124 1.02 -6.09 5.11
C ASP A 124 2.50 -6.04 4.68
N ILE A 125 3.07 -7.18 4.26
CA ILE A 125 4.40 -7.22 3.64
C ILE A 125 4.40 -6.51 2.28
N ILE A 126 3.38 -6.75 1.45
CA ILE A 126 3.28 -6.10 0.14
C ILE A 126 3.15 -4.58 0.33
N GLU A 127 2.42 -4.12 1.34
CA GLU A 127 2.27 -2.71 1.69
C GLU A 127 3.61 -2.10 2.14
N SER A 128 4.36 -2.80 2.99
CA SER A 128 5.68 -2.34 3.44
C SER A 128 6.73 -2.30 2.31
N ILE A 129 6.64 -3.21 1.33
CA ILE A 129 7.47 -3.16 0.12
C ILE A 129 7.03 -1.99 -0.76
N HIS A 130 5.70 -1.74 -0.87
CA HIS A 130 5.14 -0.67 -1.68
C HIS A 130 5.59 0.71 -1.23
N ASP A 131 5.65 0.95 0.07
CA ASP A 131 6.06 2.23 0.64
C ASP A 131 7.55 2.30 1.01
N GLY A 132 8.28 1.20 0.83
CA GLY A 132 9.73 1.10 1.08
C GLY A 132 10.11 0.85 2.54
N SER A 133 9.17 0.78 3.48
CA SER A 133 9.46 0.54 4.91
C SER A 133 10.03 -0.86 5.18
N TRP A 134 9.75 -1.83 4.29
CA TRP A 134 10.33 -3.17 4.36
C TRP A 134 11.86 -3.18 4.27
N PHE A 135 12.44 -2.26 3.50
CA PHE A 135 13.90 -2.18 3.35
C PHE A 135 14.55 -1.48 4.56
N HIS A 136 14.02 -0.32 4.94
CA HIS A 136 14.45 0.46 6.10
C HIS A 136 13.58 1.73 6.23
N ASP A 137 13.35 2.23 7.44
CA ASP A 137 12.54 3.44 7.68
C ASP A 137 13.00 4.66 6.87
N LYS A 138 14.32 4.83 6.72
CA LYS A 138 14.88 5.92 5.91
C LYS A 138 14.62 5.75 4.41
N VAL A 139 14.49 4.52 3.89
CA VAL A 139 14.25 4.25 2.47
C VAL A 139 12.88 4.78 2.04
N LYS A 140 11.87 4.63 2.90
CA LYS A 140 10.54 5.21 2.70
C LYS A 140 10.60 6.71 2.39
N LEU A 141 11.34 7.48 3.18
CA LEU A 141 11.39 8.93 3.06
C LEU A 141 12.43 9.42 2.04
N TRP A 142 13.57 8.71 1.89
CA TRP A 142 14.68 9.21 1.08
C TRP A 142 14.72 8.63 -0.34
N ILE A 143 14.03 7.54 -0.60
CA ILE A 143 13.98 6.91 -1.93
C ILE A 143 12.54 6.91 -2.46
N PHE A 144 11.58 6.34 -1.71
CA PHE A 144 10.22 6.17 -2.22
C PHE A 144 9.45 7.48 -2.32
N LEU A 145 9.54 8.37 -1.34
CA LEU A 145 8.90 9.69 -1.42
C LEU A 145 9.46 10.55 -2.57
N PRO A 146 10.79 10.73 -2.74
CA PRO A 146 11.34 11.42 -3.90
C PRO A 146 10.95 10.75 -5.23
N THR A 147 10.90 9.42 -5.28
CA THR A 147 10.40 8.69 -6.47
C THR A 147 8.99 9.10 -6.84
N GLY A 148 8.08 9.18 -5.86
CA GLY A 148 6.72 9.65 -6.08
C GLY A 148 6.66 11.08 -6.61
N ILE A 149 7.50 11.98 -6.07
CA ILE A 149 7.60 13.38 -6.53
C ILE A 149 8.12 13.44 -7.97
N VAL A 150 9.18 12.72 -8.29
CA VAL A 150 9.73 12.65 -9.65
C VAL A 150 8.69 12.07 -10.61
N LEU A 151 7.97 11.02 -10.21
CA LEU A 151 6.90 10.43 -11.02
C LEU A 151 5.80 11.46 -11.34
N LEU A 152 5.38 12.26 -10.36
CA LEU A 152 4.40 13.33 -10.58
C LEU A 152 4.92 14.38 -11.60
N ILE A 153 6.19 14.78 -11.49
CA ILE A 153 6.83 15.70 -12.44
C ILE A 153 6.88 15.07 -13.85
N LEU A 154 7.23 13.79 -13.93
CA LEU A 154 7.24 13.05 -15.20
C LEU A 154 5.85 12.95 -15.80
N TRP A 155 4.82 12.72 -15.01
CA TRP A 155 3.44 12.69 -15.47
C TRP A 155 3.03 14.05 -16.07
N ILE A 156 3.27 15.16 -15.35
CA ILE A 156 2.99 16.51 -15.81
C ILE A 156 3.74 16.81 -17.12
N SER A 157 5.05 16.49 -17.18
CA SER A 157 5.86 16.71 -18.37
C SER A 157 5.42 15.81 -19.56
N GLY A 158 4.93 14.60 -19.28
CA GLY A 158 4.36 13.69 -20.27
C GLY A 158 3.08 14.25 -20.88
N VAL A 159 2.16 14.75 -20.05
CA VAL A 159 0.93 15.43 -20.50
C VAL A 159 1.27 16.65 -21.38
N TYR A 160 2.25 17.46 -20.95
CA TYR A 160 2.72 18.59 -21.75
C TYR A 160 3.22 18.14 -23.13
N MET A 161 4.06 17.11 -23.19
CA MET A 161 4.59 16.57 -24.46
C MET A 161 3.49 15.96 -25.34
N LEU A 162 2.47 15.37 -24.75
CA LEU A 162 1.31 14.84 -25.46
C LEU A 162 0.48 15.96 -26.14
N ILE A 163 0.26 17.07 -25.44
CA ILE A 163 -0.55 18.19 -25.94
C ILE A 163 0.21 19.07 -26.94
N LEU A 164 1.54 19.15 -26.83
CA LEU A 164 2.39 20.04 -27.62
C LEU A 164 2.15 19.94 -29.15
N PRO A 165 2.12 18.75 -29.79
CA PRO A 165 1.92 18.66 -31.24
C PRO A 165 0.54 19.21 -31.70
N TYR A 166 -0.48 19.04 -30.86
CA TYR A 166 -1.82 19.56 -31.17
C TYR A 166 -1.86 21.10 -31.12
N THR A 167 -1.22 21.70 -30.13
CA THR A 167 -1.16 23.17 -30.01
C THR A 167 -0.33 23.80 -31.13
N VAL A 168 0.76 23.16 -31.55
CA VAL A 168 1.57 23.62 -32.70
C VAL A 168 0.79 23.53 -34.01
N LYS A 169 0.09 22.40 -34.26
CA LYS A 169 -0.74 22.21 -35.45
C LYS A 169 -1.88 23.24 -35.52
N TRP A 170 -2.56 23.46 -34.37
CA TRP A 170 -3.66 24.43 -34.31
C TRP A 170 -3.19 25.87 -34.59
N LYS A 171 -2.03 26.30 -34.04
CA LYS A 171 -1.44 27.61 -34.31
C LYS A 171 -1.02 27.77 -35.79
N ARG A 172 -0.56 26.68 -36.44
CA ARG A 172 -0.18 26.70 -37.85
C ARG A 172 -1.40 26.87 -38.79
N ASN A 173 -2.52 26.24 -38.45
CA ASN A 173 -3.73 26.30 -39.26
C ASN A 173 -4.52 27.63 -39.13
N ARG A 174 -4.12 28.48 -38.16
CA ARG A 174 -4.72 29.83 -37.96
C ARG A 174 -3.91 30.98 -38.59
N LYS A 175 -2.75 30.66 -39.17
CA LYS A 175 -1.96 31.60 -39.98
C LYS A 175 -2.21 31.35 -41.47
#